data_1f063c3fa828bb66a2d0a73c66acf291
#
_entry.id   1f063c3fa828bb66a2d0a73c66acf291
#
_cell.length_a   1.000
_cell.length_b   1.000
_cell.length_c   1.000
_cell.angle_alpha   90.00
_cell.angle_beta   90.00
_cell.angle_gamma   90.00
#
_symmetry.space_group_name_H-M   'P 1'
#
loop_
_entity.id
_entity.type
_entity.pdbx_description
1 polymer ?
#
loop_
_entity_poly.entity_id
_entity_poly.type
_entity_poly.pdbx_seq_one_letter_code
_entity_poly.pdbx_strand_id
1 'polypeptide(L)'
;MNPNAWGFLCYNGYMTVVMRLKKRFYFVAARYFRFFANFALRRWKPRVIAVTGSAGKTTMLHMVEFELGDRAHYSHDANSAFGIAFDLLGMDGVRGSKWRWVKLIFQAPVRSLYYKRTGEFYVVEIDGERPRETEFLATWLKPEVTLWVSLGLSHAVQFEQEVKEGKFATLDEAIAHEFATLPANTTKQVYIDADNDLMRQATKDIQAKVIAFSRNDLKRYNVYPTRTDFIFESASFHFAQPQPKDLAIQLLMLERLVEYLGVPLKTDFASMPVPPGRSSYFPGKNGLKIIDSSYNAHLISVESILEMVKNLHAGHKWLIIGDIVDQGSLEGEEHLKLADLIAAAQPEMVILVGRRTKEYTAPRLRELGIDTRTTLDPHKALKFIESNTSGDETLIFKGSQYLEWIIEQLLENPEDAAKLPRREKAAVRRRAKRGLV
;
A
#
# COMPACT_ATOMS: atom_id res chain seq x y z
N MET A 1 19.10 7.70 43.71
CA MET A 1 18.34 8.38 42.65
C MET A 1 19.26 8.55 41.47
N ASN A 2 18.91 7.96 40.33
CA ASN A 2 19.78 7.87 39.12
C ASN A 2 19.70 9.20 38.37
N PRO A 3 20.80 9.97 38.20
CA PRO A 3 20.78 11.28 37.52
C PRO A 3 20.33 11.23 36.04
N ASN A 4 20.35 10.04 35.41
CA ASN A 4 19.95 9.84 34.00
C ASN A 4 18.42 9.79 33.81
N ALA A 5 17.61 9.66 34.87
CA ALA A 5 16.14 9.58 34.72
C ALA A 5 15.51 10.95 34.38
N TRP A 6 16.11 12.06 34.85
CA TRP A 6 15.63 13.41 34.55
C TRP A 6 15.91 13.84 33.10
N GLY A 7 17.05 13.45 32.57
CA GLY A 7 17.40 13.70 31.14
C GLY A 7 16.46 13.00 30.17
N PHE A 8 16.06 11.77 30.49
CA PHE A 8 15.15 10.95 29.65
C PHE A 8 13.72 11.49 29.68
N LEU A 9 13.23 11.94 30.82
CA LEU A 9 11.89 12.54 30.99
C LEU A 9 11.79 13.91 30.29
N CYS A 10 12.81 14.76 30.40
CA CYS A 10 12.85 16.06 29.72
C CYS A 10 12.96 15.89 28.21
N TYR A 11 13.77 14.94 27.72
CA TYR A 11 13.93 14.66 26.29
C TYR A 11 12.64 14.12 25.66
N ASN A 12 11.96 13.19 26.32
CA ASN A 12 10.66 12.66 25.88
C ASN A 12 9.56 13.73 25.92
N GLY A 13 9.53 14.57 26.93
CA GLY A 13 8.57 15.70 27.03
C GLY A 13 8.77 16.71 25.89
N TYR A 14 10.01 17.10 25.62
CA TYR A 14 10.36 18.03 24.54
C TYR A 14 10.02 17.45 23.15
N MET A 15 10.36 16.18 22.91
CA MET A 15 10.00 15.48 21.68
C MET A 15 8.49 15.42 21.47
N THR A 16 7.71 15.16 22.51
CA THR A 16 6.23 15.13 22.44
C THR A 16 5.66 16.49 22.08
N VAL A 17 6.16 17.59 22.68
CA VAL A 17 5.73 18.96 22.37
C VAL A 17 6.09 19.35 20.94
N VAL A 18 7.31 19.06 20.49
CA VAL A 18 7.75 19.34 19.11
C VAL A 18 6.91 18.55 18.09
N MET A 19 6.58 17.29 18.38
CA MET A 19 5.71 16.50 17.51
C MET A 19 4.29 17.06 17.45
N ARG A 20 3.71 17.48 18.59
CA ARG A 20 2.39 18.15 18.65
C ARG A 20 2.36 19.46 17.86
N LEU A 21 3.41 20.27 17.97
CA LEU A 21 3.56 21.50 17.18
C LEU A 21 3.67 21.20 15.68
N LYS A 22 4.49 20.24 15.29
CA LYS A 22 4.59 19.81 13.89
C LYS A 22 3.24 19.32 13.34
N LYS A 23 2.49 18.51 14.10
CA LYS A 23 1.13 18.06 13.73
C LYS A 23 0.17 19.25 13.56
N ARG A 24 0.19 20.23 14.46
CA ARG A 24 -0.65 21.44 14.33
C ARG A 24 -0.30 22.26 13.09
N PHE A 25 0.98 22.51 12.85
CA PHE A 25 1.44 23.24 11.66
C PHE A 25 1.08 22.50 10.36
N TYR A 26 1.12 21.16 10.35
CA TYR A 26 0.71 20.35 9.23
C TYR A 26 -0.73 20.70 8.80
N PHE A 27 -1.69 20.59 9.72
CA PHE A 27 -3.10 20.85 9.39
C PHE A 27 -3.40 22.32 9.13
N VAL A 28 -2.67 23.26 9.72
CA VAL A 28 -2.81 24.69 9.40
C VAL A 28 -2.43 24.93 7.93
N ALA A 29 -1.29 24.43 7.51
CA ALA A 29 -0.84 24.55 6.13
C ALA A 29 -1.77 23.77 5.18
N ALA A 30 -2.23 22.56 5.56
CA ALA A 30 -3.18 21.79 4.76
C ALA A 30 -4.52 22.52 4.58
N ARG A 31 -5.02 23.23 5.61
CA ARG A 31 -6.24 24.06 5.50
C ARG A 31 -6.09 25.20 4.50
N TYR A 32 -4.92 25.81 4.42
CA TYR A 32 -4.64 26.83 3.42
C TYR A 32 -4.83 26.27 1.99
N PHE A 33 -4.18 25.17 1.66
CA PHE A 33 -4.29 24.55 0.33
C PHE A 33 -5.69 23.99 0.06
N ARG A 34 -6.32 23.37 1.07
CA ARG A 34 -7.72 22.92 1.00
C ARG A 34 -8.67 24.07 0.67
N PHE A 35 -8.46 25.25 1.24
CA PHE A 35 -9.30 26.43 0.95
C PHE A 35 -9.30 26.73 -0.55
N PHE A 36 -8.14 26.83 -1.17
CA PHE A 36 -8.04 27.10 -2.62
C PHE A 36 -8.50 25.90 -3.48
N ALA A 37 -8.14 24.69 -3.11
CA ALA A 37 -8.56 23.48 -3.80
C ALA A 37 -10.09 23.30 -3.78
N ASN A 38 -10.76 23.78 -2.72
CA ASN A 38 -12.22 23.74 -2.61
C ASN A 38 -12.92 24.60 -3.69
N PHE A 39 -12.32 25.72 -4.15
CA PHE A 39 -12.85 26.48 -5.28
C PHE A 39 -12.80 25.67 -6.58
N ALA A 40 -11.69 24.96 -6.82
CA ALA A 40 -11.56 24.07 -7.97
C ALA A 40 -12.60 22.93 -7.91
N LEU A 41 -12.73 22.29 -6.75
CA LEU A 41 -13.68 21.19 -6.53
C LEU A 41 -15.14 21.65 -6.71
N ARG A 42 -15.51 22.79 -6.12
CA ARG A 42 -16.87 23.36 -6.25
C ARG A 42 -17.22 23.79 -7.68
N ARG A 43 -16.23 24.17 -8.47
CA ARG A 43 -16.44 24.53 -9.89
C ARG A 43 -16.57 23.29 -10.76
N TRP A 44 -15.77 22.25 -10.49
CA TRP A 44 -15.79 21.00 -11.23
C TRP A 44 -17.02 20.16 -10.88
N LYS A 45 -17.36 20.04 -9.59
CA LYS A 45 -18.50 19.27 -9.06
C LYS A 45 -18.52 17.79 -9.48
N PRO A 46 -17.41 17.07 -9.34
CA PRO A 46 -17.39 15.64 -9.70
C PRO A 46 -18.18 14.81 -8.70
N ARG A 47 -18.60 13.63 -9.13
CA ARG A 47 -19.00 12.55 -8.22
C ARG A 47 -17.72 11.95 -7.64
N VAL A 48 -17.58 11.94 -6.32
CA VAL A 48 -16.34 11.50 -5.66
C VAL A 48 -16.45 10.03 -5.28
N ILE A 49 -15.48 9.23 -5.74
CA ILE A 49 -15.29 7.83 -5.36
C ILE A 49 -13.99 7.77 -4.57
N ALA A 50 -14.07 7.39 -3.29
CA ALA A 50 -12.90 7.29 -2.43
C ALA A 50 -12.47 5.83 -2.26
N VAL A 51 -11.16 5.59 -2.35
CA VAL A 51 -10.54 4.29 -2.09
C VAL A 51 -9.65 4.42 -0.85
N THR A 52 -9.87 3.60 0.15
CA THR A 52 -9.09 3.60 1.40
C THR A 52 -8.81 2.21 1.92
N GLY A 53 -7.90 2.08 2.87
CA GLY A 53 -7.51 0.83 3.51
C GLY A 53 -6.01 0.72 3.77
N SER A 54 -5.60 -0.29 4.52
CA SER A 54 -4.21 -0.53 4.89
C SER A 54 -3.35 -1.04 3.74
N ALA A 55 -3.93 -1.83 2.83
CA ALA A 55 -3.28 -2.38 1.64
C ALA A 55 -4.25 -2.43 0.45
N GLY A 56 -3.74 -2.53 -0.78
CA GLY A 56 -4.55 -2.73 -1.99
C GLY A 56 -5.19 -1.47 -2.59
N LYS A 57 -5.12 -0.30 -1.94
CA LYS A 57 -5.69 0.97 -2.41
C LYS A 57 -5.32 1.33 -3.84
N THR A 58 -4.02 1.37 -4.13
CA THR A 58 -3.53 1.73 -5.46
C THR A 58 -3.95 0.72 -6.53
N THR A 59 -3.97 -0.57 -6.20
CA THR A 59 -4.47 -1.61 -7.12
C THR A 59 -5.94 -1.38 -7.45
N MET A 60 -6.76 -1.09 -6.44
CA MET A 60 -8.16 -0.75 -6.63
C MET A 60 -8.35 0.52 -7.46
N LEU A 61 -7.54 1.56 -7.23
CA LEU A 61 -7.54 2.78 -8.04
C LEU A 61 -7.30 2.48 -9.52
N HIS A 62 -6.26 1.67 -9.83
CA HIS A 62 -5.96 1.28 -11.21
C HIS A 62 -7.03 0.38 -11.84
N MET A 63 -7.67 -0.50 -11.08
CA MET A 63 -8.80 -1.29 -11.59
C MET A 63 -9.99 -0.38 -11.94
N VAL A 64 -10.30 0.60 -11.08
CA VAL A 64 -11.36 1.59 -11.37
C VAL A 64 -10.97 2.44 -12.58
N GLU A 65 -9.70 2.80 -12.73
CA GLU A 65 -9.18 3.51 -13.91
C GLU A 65 -9.34 2.68 -15.18
N PHE A 66 -9.03 1.39 -15.12
CA PHE A 66 -9.20 0.48 -16.24
C PHE A 66 -10.67 0.39 -16.70
N GLU A 67 -11.62 0.45 -15.74
CA GLU A 67 -13.05 0.46 -16.05
C GLU A 67 -13.57 1.79 -16.59
N LEU A 68 -13.26 2.89 -15.92
CA LEU A 68 -13.88 4.19 -16.21
C LEU A 68 -13.11 5.01 -17.27
N GLY A 69 -11.82 4.74 -17.49
CA GLY A 69 -10.98 5.46 -18.47
C GLY A 69 -11.08 6.98 -18.31
N ASP A 70 -11.27 7.69 -19.42
CA ASP A 70 -11.32 9.16 -19.47
C ASP A 70 -12.58 9.79 -18.82
N ARG A 71 -13.55 8.98 -18.33
CA ARG A 71 -14.71 9.50 -17.60
C ARG A 71 -14.34 10.05 -16.22
N ALA A 72 -13.19 9.67 -15.69
CA ALA A 72 -12.76 10.07 -14.35
C ALA A 72 -11.38 10.76 -14.36
N HIS A 73 -11.13 11.52 -13.30
CA HIS A 73 -9.79 11.95 -12.92
C HIS A 73 -9.35 11.13 -11.72
N TYR A 74 -8.09 10.68 -11.70
CA TYR A 74 -7.52 9.78 -10.71
C TYR A 74 -6.41 10.46 -9.93
N SER A 75 -6.39 10.30 -8.61
CA SER A 75 -5.41 10.95 -7.71
C SER A 75 -4.11 10.14 -7.61
N HIS A 76 -3.50 9.79 -8.74
CA HIS A 76 -2.21 9.10 -8.72
C HIS A 76 -1.16 9.86 -7.90
N ASP A 77 -0.43 9.16 -7.02
CA ASP A 77 0.60 9.72 -6.13
C ASP A 77 0.10 10.82 -5.16
N ALA A 78 -1.21 11.02 -5.04
CA ALA A 78 -1.84 12.07 -4.24
C ALA A 78 -2.88 11.48 -3.27
N ASN A 79 -2.44 10.96 -2.12
CA ASN A 79 -3.27 10.23 -1.15
C ASN A 79 -3.33 10.90 0.24
N SER A 80 -2.67 12.06 0.42
CA SER A 80 -2.59 12.80 1.69
C SER A 80 -3.30 14.15 1.61
N ALA A 81 -3.47 14.82 2.75
CA ALA A 81 -4.12 16.13 2.83
C ALA A 81 -3.49 17.20 1.90
N PHE A 82 -2.16 17.18 1.73
CA PHE A 82 -1.48 18.05 0.76
C PHE A 82 -1.56 17.51 -0.66
N GLY A 83 -1.33 16.20 -0.84
CA GLY A 83 -1.33 15.58 -2.15
C GLY A 83 -2.63 15.81 -2.89
N ILE A 84 -3.77 15.56 -2.24
CA ILE A 84 -5.10 15.74 -2.82
C ILE A 84 -5.38 17.21 -3.14
N ALA A 85 -4.97 18.14 -2.25
CA ALA A 85 -5.14 19.56 -2.53
C ALA A 85 -4.29 20.02 -3.74
N PHE A 86 -3.06 19.52 -3.86
CA PHE A 86 -2.20 19.83 -5.01
C PHE A 86 -2.72 19.19 -6.30
N ASP A 87 -3.21 17.94 -6.23
CA ASP A 87 -3.83 17.28 -7.37
C ASP A 87 -5.01 18.11 -7.91
N LEU A 88 -5.96 18.49 -7.05
CA LEU A 88 -7.11 19.31 -7.44
C LEU A 88 -6.72 20.66 -8.05
N LEU A 89 -5.58 21.24 -7.65
CA LEU A 89 -5.05 22.50 -8.18
C LEU A 89 -4.11 22.29 -9.39
N GLY A 90 -3.82 21.06 -9.79
CA GLY A 90 -2.86 20.74 -10.85
C GLY A 90 -1.44 21.20 -10.52
N MET A 91 -1.03 21.04 -9.26
CA MET A 91 0.28 21.44 -8.76
C MET A 91 1.12 20.21 -8.43
N ASP A 92 2.38 20.23 -8.81
CA ASP A 92 3.34 19.19 -8.39
C ASP A 92 3.64 19.31 -6.90
N GLY A 93 3.84 18.16 -6.25
CA GLY A 93 4.22 18.08 -4.83
C GLY A 93 5.57 18.74 -4.51
N VAL A 94 5.88 18.83 -3.21
CA VAL A 94 7.06 19.56 -2.67
C VAL A 94 8.40 18.95 -3.10
N ARG A 95 8.47 17.65 -3.39
CA ARG A 95 9.67 16.91 -3.83
C ARG A 95 10.95 17.24 -3.02
N GLY A 96 10.78 17.49 -1.69
CA GLY A 96 11.90 17.71 -0.75
C GLY A 96 12.56 19.10 -0.78
N SER A 97 12.07 20.07 -1.56
CA SER A 97 12.66 21.42 -1.64
C SER A 97 11.88 22.43 -0.79
N LYS A 98 12.58 23.11 0.14
CA LYS A 98 11.97 24.18 0.97
C LYS A 98 11.48 25.38 0.13
N TRP A 99 12.19 25.74 -0.93
CA TRP A 99 11.81 26.85 -1.83
C TRP A 99 10.53 26.54 -2.63
N ARG A 100 10.25 25.25 -2.89
CA ARG A 100 9.01 24.88 -3.55
C ARG A 100 7.78 25.20 -2.71
N TRP A 101 7.87 25.14 -1.36
CA TRP A 101 6.77 25.55 -0.50
C TRP A 101 6.34 27.00 -0.73
N VAL A 102 7.31 27.92 -0.84
CA VAL A 102 7.02 29.33 -1.13
C VAL A 102 6.31 29.46 -2.47
N LYS A 103 6.83 28.80 -3.51
CA LYS A 103 6.20 28.79 -4.83
C LYS A 103 4.76 28.24 -4.78
N LEU A 104 4.51 27.14 -4.10
CA LEU A 104 3.20 26.50 -3.99
C LEU A 104 2.18 27.39 -3.27
N ILE A 105 2.59 28.12 -2.22
CA ILE A 105 1.73 29.06 -1.52
C ILE A 105 1.23 30.15 -2.48
N PHE A 106 2.09 30.74 -3.29
CA PHE A 106 1.66 31.76 -4.26
C PHE A 106 0.94 31.20 -5.50
N GLN A 107 1.20 29.94 -5.88
CA GLN A 107 0.52 29.30 -6.99
C GLN A 107 -0.92 28.90 -6.65
N ALA A 108 -1.21 28.50 -5.41
CA ALA A 108 -2.52 27.96 -5.03
C ALA A 108 -3.68 28.93 -5.33
N PRO A 109 -3.64 30.25 -4.99
CA PRO A 109 -4.69 31.21 -5.36
C PRO A 109 -4.90 31.27 -6.88
N VAL A 110 -3.82 31.42 -7.65
CA VAL A 110 -3.86 31.54 -9.11
C VAL A 110 -4.45 30.26 -9.74
N ARG A 111 -3.96 29.10 -9.34
CA ARG A 111 -4.45 27.82 -9.84
C ARG A 111 -5.93 27.59 -9.49
N SER A 112 -6.36 28.02 -8.32
CA SER A 112 -7.76 27.89 -7.90
C SER A 112 -8.74 28.61 -8.83
N LEU A 113 -8.30 29.68 -9.51
CA LEU A 113 -9.12 30.48 -10.43
C LEU A 113 -9.09 29.94 -11.86
N TYR A 114 -7.92 29.55 -12.34
CA TYR A 114 -7.71 29.26 -13.76
C TYR A 114 -7.60 27.77 -14.09
N TYR A 115 -7.16 26.92 -13.16
CA TYR A 115 -7.00 25.50 -13.43
C TYR A 115 -8.36 24.79 -13.44
N LYS A 116 -8.63 24.06 -14.52
CA LYS A 116 -9.88 23.30 -14.69
C LYS A 116 -9.57 21.82 -14.71
N ARG A 117 -10.30 21.07 -13.92
CA ARG A 117 -10.40 19.60 -14.00
C ARG A 117 -11.62 19.24 -14.85
N THR A 118 -11.53 18.08 -15.50
CA THR A 118 -12.59 17.51 -16.33
C THR A 118 -12.88 16.07 -15.87
N GLY A 119 -13.96 15.49 -16.38
CA GLY A 119 -14.43 14.17 -16.00
C GLY A 119 -15.66 14.23 -15.09
N GLU A 120 -16.47 13.19 -15.16
CA GLU A 120 -17.67 13.00 -14.35
C GLU A 120 -17.31 12.63 -12.91
N PHE A 121 -16.24 11.84 -12.75
CA PHE A 121 -15.83 11.30 -11.46
C PHE A 121 -14.47 11.84 -11.03
N TYR A 122 -14.28 11.93 -9.71
CA TYR A 122 -12.99 12.04 -9.06
C TYR A 122 -12.75 10.78 -8.24
N VAL A 123 -11.86 9.92 -8.71
CA VAL A 123 -11.46 8.71 -8.00
C VAL A 123 -10.22 9.03 -7.19
N VAL A 124 -10.35 9.00 -5.86
CA VAL A 124 -9.31 9.48 -4.96
C VAL A 124 -8.86 8.39 -3.99
N GLU A 125 -7.55 8.11 -3.98
CA GLU A 125 -6.93 7.29 -2.95
C GLU A 125 -6.73 8.12 -1.68
N ILE A 126 -7.21 7.63 -0.52
CA ILE A 126 -7.05 8.28 0.78
C ILE A 126 -6.28 7.35 1.70
N ASP A 127 -5.13 7.83 2.18
CA ASP A 127 -4.29 7.12 3.13
C ASP A 127 -4.48 7.70 4.53
N GLY A 128 -4.74 6.83 5.51
CA GLY A 128 -4.83 7.18 6.93
C GLY A 128 -3.46 7.13 7.63
N GLU A 129 -2.44 7.79 7.06
CA GLU A 129 -1.09 7.73 7.63
C GLU A 129 -0.98 8.35 9.02
N ARG A 130 -1.86 9.29 9.36
CA ARG A 130 -1.78 10.08 10.61
C ARG A 130 -3.15 10.24 11.25
N PRO A 131 -3.24 10.26 12.58
CA PRO A 131 -4.48 10.57 13.26
C PRO A 131 -5.12 11.86 12.76
N ARG A 132 -6.41 11.80 12.41
CA ARG A 132 -7.28 12.88 11.93
C ARG A 132 -7.04 13.32 10.48
N GLU A 133 -6.20 12.64 9.71
CA GLU A 133 -6.01 12.99 8.30
C GLU A 133 -7.19 12.52 7.44
N THR A 134 -7.70 11.31 7.71
CA THR A 134 -8.88 10.80 7.02
C THR A 134 -10.13 11.63 7.35
N GLU A 135 -10.34 12.03 8.62
CA GLU A 135 -11.40 12.95 9.02
C GLU A 135 -11.32 14.29 8.25
N PHE A 136 -10.10 14.84 8.18
CA PHE A 136 -9.85 16.10 7.47
C PHE A 136 -10.23 16.02 5.98
N LEU A 137 -9.96 14.90 5.32
CA LEU A 137 -10.29 14.66 3.93
C LEU A 137 -11.75 14.29 3.73
N ALA A 138 -12.30 13.39 4.55
CA ALA A 138 -13.67 12.90 4.47
C ALA A 138 -14.70 14.03 4.61
N THR A 139 -14.52 14.90 5.61
CA THR A 139 -15.41 16.07 5.84
C THR A 139 -15.37 17.09 4.71
N TRP A 140 -14.32 17.10 3.91
CA TRP A 140 -14.16 17.98 2.76
C TRP A 140 -14.73 17.38 1.48
N LEU A 141 -14.29 16.17 1.15
CA LEU A 141 -14.60 15.52 -0.12
C LEU A 141 -16.02 14.94 -0.15
N LYS A 142 -16.53 14.47 1.00
CA LYS A 142 -17.87 13.86 1.15
C LYS A 142 -18.16 12.87 0.03
N PRO A 143 -17.45 11.73 -0.03
CA PRO A 143 -17.55 10.82 -1.15
C PRO A 143 -18.99 10.36 -1.39
N GLU A 144 -19.34 10.12 -2.65
CA GLU A 144 -20.56 9.44 -3.01
C GLU A 144 -20.47 7.95 -2.70
N VAL A 145 -19.33 7.35 -3.06
CA VAL A 145 -18.99 5.96 -2.78
C VAL A 145 -17.65 5.87 -2.10
N THR A 146 -17.54 5.02 -1.08
CA THR A 146 -16.27 4.64 -0.46
C THR A 146 -16.02 3.14 -0.62
N LEU A 147 -14.84 2.81 -1.14
CA LEU A 147 -14.30 1.46 -1.22
C LEU A 147 -13.26 1.30 -0.11
N TRP A 148 -13.64 0.66 0.99
CA TRP A 148 -12.72 0.35 2.09
C TRP A 148 -12.17 -1.06 1.88
N VAL A 149 -11.04 -1.14 1.18
CA VAL A 149 -10.54 -2.39 0.58
C VAL A 149 -9.85 -3.33 1.56
N SER A 150 -9.33 -2.83 2.68
CA SER A 150 -8.66 -3.65 3.70
C SER A 150 -8.48 -2.89 5.00
N LEU A 151 -8.30 -3.61 6.11
CA LEU A 151 -7.93 -3.05 7.41
C LEU A 151 -6.94 -4.00 8.11
N GLY A 152 -5.84 -3.45 8.59
CA GLY A 152 -4.83 -4.12 9.38
C GLY A 152 -3.74 -3.14 9.81
N LEU A 153 -2.73 -3.61 10.53
CA LEU A 153 -1.63 -2.79 11.04
C LEU A 153 -0.85 -2.15 9.89
N SER A 154 -1.04 -0.86 9.74
CA SER A 154 -0.26 0.01 8.84
C SER A 154 0.02 1.33 9.55
N HIS A 155 1.23 1.90 9.34
CA HIS A 155 1.62 3.16 9.98
C HIS A 155 1.49 3.17 11.52
N ALA A 156 1.60 2.01 12.17
CA ALA A 156 1.35 1.79 13.59
C ALA A 156 2.08 2.81 14.50
N VAL A 157 3.32 3.17 14.16
CA VAL A 157 4.14 4.19 14.86
C VAL A 157 3.40 5.52 15.05
N GLN A 158 2.55 5.91 14.10
CA GLN A 158 1.84 7.19 14.15
C GLN A 158 0.68 7.18 15.17
N PHE A 159 0.17 6.00 15.49
CA PHE A 159 -0.98 5.80 16.38
C PHE A 159 -0.59 5.38 17.81
N GLU A 160 0.65 4.96 18.05
CA GLU A 160 1.12 4.55 19.38
C GLU A 160 0.83 5.58 20.48
N GLN A 161 0.92 6.88 20.15
CA GLN A 161 0.69 7.93 21.13
C GLN A 161 -0.79 7.97 21.60
N GLU A 162 -1.75 7.67 20.72
CA GLU A 162 -3.17 7.66 21.06
C GLU A 162 -3.54 6.48 21.95
N VAL A 163 -2.89 5.32 21.71
CA VAL A 163 -3.02 4.15 22.58
C VAL A 163 -2.36 4.42 23.95
N LYS A 164 -1.16 5.01 23.98
CA LYS A 164 -0.47 5.41 25.23
C LYS A 164 -1.27 6.45 26.05
N GLU A 165 -2.02 7.31 25.38
CA GLU A 165 -2.93 8.29 26.02
C GLU A 165 -4.27 7.67 26.48
N GLY A 166 -4.48 6.37 26.25
CA GLY A 166 -5.70 5.64 26.66
C GLY A 166 -6.95 5.97 25.84
N LYS A 167 -6.79 6.57 24.64
CA LYS A 167 -7.92 6.85 23.74
C LYS A 167 -8.47 5.59 23.09
N PHE A 168 -7.61 4.63 22.82
CA PHE A 168 -7.91 3.32 22.24
C PHE A 168 -7.21 2.24 23.04
N ALA A 169 -7.81 1.05 23.12
CA ALA A 169 -7.21 -0.08 23.80
C ALA A 169 -6.07 -0.72 22.98
N THR A 170 -6.20 -0.72 21.66
CA THR A 170 -5.23 -1.33 20.74
C THR A 170 -4.88 -0.42 19.55
N LEU A 171 -3.78 -0.73 18.86
CA LEU A 171 -3.41 -0.05 17.62
C LEU A 171 -4.41 -0.34 16.50
N ASP A 172 -4.95 -1.56 16.44
CA ASP A 172 -5.96 -1.94 15.44
C ASP A 172 -7.22 -1.09 15.59
N GLU A 173 -7.69 -0.86 16.83
CA GLU A 173 -8.83 0.02 17.09
C GLU A 173 -8.55 1.48 16.69
N ALA A 174 -7.35 1.98 16.98
CA ALA A 174 -6.95 3.34 16.62
C ALA A 174 -6.92 3.54 15.09
N ILE A 175 -6.36 2.57 14.38
CA ILE A 175 -6.28 2.56 12.91
C ILE A 175 -7.68 2.38 12.31
N ALA A 176 -8.48 1.46 12.83
CA ALA A 176 -9.87 1.26 12.39
C ALA A 176 -10.71 2.54 12.54
N HIS A 177 -10.57 3.23 13.68
CA HIS A 177 -11.25 4.50 13.92
C HIS A 177 -10.85 5.59 12.91
N GLU A 178 -9.57 5.68 12.58
CA GLU A 178 -9.08 6.65 11.59
C GLU A 178 -9.73 6.40 10.22
N PHE A 179 -9.68 5.16 9.72
CA PHE A 179 -10.28 4.80 8.44
C PHE A 179 -11.80 4.92 8.43
N ALA A 180 -12.47 4.62 9.55
CA ALA A 180 -13.94 4.65 9.67
C ALA A 180 -14.53 6.06 9.47
N THR A 181 -13.74 7.11 9.64
CA THR A 181 -14.19 8.48 9.41
C THR A 181 -14.58 8.73 7.95
N LEU A 182 -14.00 8.01 7.00
CA LEU A 182 -14.36 8.13 5.59
C LEU A 182 -15.74 7.51 5.28
N PRO A 183 -16.03 6.25 5.61
CA PRO A 183 -17.37 5.67 5.56
C PRO A 183 -18.44 6.53 6.24
N ALA A 184 -18.16 7.06 7.42
CA ALA A 184 -19.09 7.90 8.19
C ALA A 184 -19.48 9.22 7.47
N ASN A 185 -18.62 9.71 6.56
CA ASN A 185 -18.87 10.91 5.74
C ASN A 185 -19.29 10.59 4.30
N THR A 186 -19.53 9.33 3.98
CA THR A 186 -19.96 8.88 2.64
C THR A 186 -21.47 9.11 2.50
N THR A 187 -21.88 9.55 1.30
CA THR A 187 -23.25 10.02 1.09
C THR A 187 -24.21 8.97 0.51
N LYS A 188 -23.71 7.93 -0.19
CA LYS A 188 -24.56 6.92 -0.85
C LYS A 188 -24.20 5.49 -0.49
N GLN A 189 -23.01 5.00 -0.83
CA GLN A 189 -22.66 3.60 -0.66
C GLN A 189 -21.25 3.44 -0.06
N VAL A 190 -21.10 2.46 0.83
CA VAL A 190 -19.84 2.05 1.42
C VAL A 190 -19.65 0.56 1.17
N TYR A 191 -18.52 0.19 0.60
CA TYR A 191 -18.15 -1.20 0.32
C TYR A 191 -17.08 -1.65 1.30
N ILE A 192 -17.27 -2.78 1.96
CA ILE A 192 -16.38 -3.30 2.99
C ILE A 192 -16.10 -4.80 2.80
N ASP A 193 -15.02 -5.27 3.43
CA ASP A 193 -14.74 -6.67 3.64
C ASP A 193 -15.58 -7.19 4.81
N ALA A 194 -16.52 -8.11 4.52
CA ALA A 194 -17.39 -8.74 5.50
C ALA A 194 -16.65 -9.67 6.47
N ASP A 195 -15.46 -10.14 6.09
CA ASP A 195 -14.66 -11.06 6.90
C ASP A 195 -13.86 -10.30 7.97
N ASN A 196 -13.85 -8.96 7.94
CA ASN A 196 -13.18 -8.11 8.93
C ASN A 196 -14.17 -7.53 9.96
N ASP A 197 -14.07 -7.99 11.20
CA ASP A 197 -14.96 -7.59 12.29
C ASP A 197 -14.93 -6.11 12.63
N LEU A 198 -13.75 -5.50 12.62
CA LEU A 198 -13.58 -4.07 12.92
C LEU A 198 -14.24 -3.20 11.84
N MET A 199 -14.15 -3.58 10.56
CA MET A 199 -14.83 -2.87 9.48
C MET A 199 -16.35 -2.98 9.63
N ARG A 200 -16.87 -4.17 9.95
CA ARG A 200 -18.32 -4.36 10.20
C ARG A 200 -18.81 -3.53 11.38
N GLN A 201 -18.07 -3.55 12.49
CA GLN A 201 -18.43 -2.76 13.68
C GLN A 201 -18.39 -1.26 13.40
N ALA A 202 -17.35 -0.77 12.73
CA ALA A 202 -17.17 0.63 12.42
C ALA A 202 -18.20 1.20 11.44
N THR A 203 -18.87 0.34 10.67
CA THR A 203 -19.87 0.75 9.66
C THR A 203 -21.31 0.46 10.06
N LYS A 204 -21.56 -0.05 11.28
CA LYS A 204 -22.89 -0.49 11.72
C LYS A 204 -23.93 0.63 11.73
N ASP A 205 -23.55 1.83 12.18
CA ASP A 205 -24.46 2.94 12.44
C ASP A 205 -24.30 4.12 11.47
N ILE A 206 -23.67 3.91 10.28
CA ILE A 206 -23.51 4.96 9.28
C ILE A 206 -24.79 5.15 8.44
N GLN A 207 -24.96 6.35 7.88
CA GLN A 207 -26.16 6.68 7.07
C GLN A 207 -26.12 6.09 5.65
N ALA A 208 -24.92 5.94 5.09
CA ALA A 208 -24.74 5.39 3.75
C ALA A 208 -25.11 3.89 3.73
N LYS A 209 -25.57 3.39 2.58
CA LYS A 209 -25.84 1.97 2.38
C LYS A 209 -24.52 1.18 2.42
N VAL A 210 -24.38 0.31 3.41
CA VAL A 210 -23.23 -0.61 3.51
C VAL A 210 -23.48 -1.84 2.67
N ILE A 211 -22.50 -2.22 1.86
CA ILE A 211 -22.45 -3.44 1.07
C ILE A 211 -21.18 -4.19 1.44
N ALA A 212 -21.35 -5.39 1.97
CA ALA A 212 -20.27 -6.20 2.49
C ALA A 212 -20.03 -7.41 1.58
N PHE A 213 -18.76 -7.73 1.31
CA PHE A 213 -18.33 -8.83 0.45
C PHE A 213 -17.47 -9.81 1.24
N SER A 214 -17.61 -11.11 0.98
CA SER A 214 -16.85 -12.16 1.64
C SER A 214 -15.96 -12.91 0.66
N ARG A 215 -14.80 -13.38 1.12
CA ARG A 215 -13.93 -14.29 0.35
C ARG A 215 -14.61 -15.63 0.04
N ASN A 216 -15.66 -15.99 0.78
CA ASN A 216 -16.45 -17.19 0.54
C ASN A 216 -17.21 -17.16 -0.80
N ASP A 217 -17.41 -15.97 -1.39
CA ASP A 217 -18.01 -15.81 -2.71
C ASP A 217 -17.07 -16.26 -3.84
N LEU A 218 -15.76 -16.35 -3.58
CA LEU A 218 -14.77 -16.86 -4.52
C LEU A 218 -14.89 -18.38 -4.66
N LYS A 219 -15.28 -18.86 -5.85
CA LYS A 219 -15.47 -20.30 -6.13
C LYS A 219 -14.15 -20.99 -6.46
N ARG A 220 -13.27 -20.31 -7.22
CA ARG A 220 -11.96 -20.86 -7.60
C ARG A 220 -10.93 -19.74 -7.76
N TYR A 221 -9.73 -20.02 -7.31
CA TYR A 221 -8.55 -19.17 -7.46
C TYR A 221 -7.40 -20.00 -8.02
N ASN A 222 -6.93 -19.64 -9.21
CA ASN A 222 -5.77 -20.26 -9.83
C ASN A 222 -4.72 -19.20 -10.08
N VAL A 223 -3.52 -19.39 -9.56
CA VAL A 223 -2.41 -18.46 -9.71
C VAL A 223 -1.15 -19.15 -10.24
N TYR A 224 -0.61 -18.60 -11.31
CA TYR A 224 0.62 -19.01 -12.00
C TYR A 224 1.58 -17.82 -12.04
N PRO A 225 2.87 -18.01 -12.30
CA PRO A 225 3.80 -16.87 -12.41
C PRO A 225 3.37 -15.79 -13.40
N THR A 226 2.70 -16.17 -14.47
CA THR A 226 2.30 -15.30 -15.59
C THR A 226 0.79 -15.07 -15.72
N ARG A 227 -0.02 -15.63 -14.82
CA ARG A 227 -1.49 -15.56 -14.94
C ARG A 227 -2.17 -15.76 -13.59
N THR A 228 -3.31 -15.09 -13.41
CA THR A 228 -4.24 -15.39 -12.31
C THR A 228 -5.67 -15.38 -12.82
N ASP A 229 -6.45 -16.37 -12.39
CA ASP A 229 -7.87 -16.47 -12.67
C ASP A 229 -8.66 -16.47 -11.35
N PHE A 230 -9.60 -15.53 -11.21
CA PHE A 230 -10.59 -15.50 -10.14
C PHE A 230 -11.96 -15.86 -10.71
N ILE A 231 -12.60 -16.88 -10.16
CA ILE A 231 -13.88 -17.39 -10.65
C ILE A 231 -14.92 -17.23 -9.55
N PHE A 232 -15.91 -16.37 -9.79
CA PHE A 232 -17.07 -16.16 -8.96
C PHE A 232 -18.30 -16.77 -9.63
N GLU A 233 -19.44 -16.75 -8.98
CA GLU A 233 -20.70 -17.15 -9.60
C GLU A 233 -21.18 -16.13 -10.65
N SER A 234 -20.93 -14.84 -10.40
CA SER A 234 -21.33 -13.73 -11.25
C SER A 234 -20.42 -13.51 -12.45
N ALA A 235 -19.09 -13.66 -12.29
CA ALA A 235 -18.09 -13.35 -13.30
C ALA A 235 -16.79 -14.13 -13.10
N SER A 236 -15.96 -14.16 -14.16
CA SER A 236 -14.58 -14.68 -14.09
C SER A 236 -13.61 -13.61 -14.55
N PHE A 237 -12.59 -13.33 -13.72
CA PHE A 237 -11.60 -12.29 -13.99
C PHE A 237 -10.24 -12.89 -14.31
N HIS A 238 -9.57 -12.33 -15.33
CA HIS A 238 -8.28 -12.81 -15.84
C HIS A 238 -7.21 -11.73 -15.79
N PHE A 239 -6.05 -12.08 -15.24
CA PHE A 239 -4.87 -11.20 -15.17
C PHE A 239 -3.67 -11.89 -15.83
N ALA A 240 -2.85 -11.14 -16.57
CA ALA A 240 -1.57 -11.61 -17.13
C ALA A 240 -0.41 -11.47 -16.14
N GLN A 241 -0.70 -11.44 -14.84
CA GLN A 241 0.27 -11.29 -13.75
C GLN A 241 -0.19 -12.15 -12.56
N PRO A 242 0.71 -12.59 -11.67
CA PRO A 242 0.32 -13.23 -10.43
C PRO A 242 -0.33 -12.19 -9.51
N GLN A 243 -1.55 -12.46 -9.06
CA GLN A 243 -2.30 -11.58 -8.16
C GLN A 243 -2.62 -12.29 -6.85
N PRO A 244 -2.51 -11.61 -5.70
CA PRO A 244 -2.85 -12.22 -4.41
C PRO A 244 -4.36 -12.48 -4.29
N LYS A 245 -4.71 -13.51 -3.52
CA LYS A 245 -6.09 -13.96 -3.34
C LYS A 245 -7.01 -12.88 -2.74
N ASP A 246 -6.45 -11.99 -1.91
CA ASP A 246 -7.18 -10.86 -1.31
C ASP A 246 -7.78 -9.90 -2.34
N LEU A 247 -7.27 -9.90 -3.58
CA LEU A 247 -7.85 -9.15 -4.68
C LEU A 247 -9.31 -9.56 -4.97
N ALA A 248 -9.74 -10.77 -4.56
CA ALA A 248 -11.10 -11.26 -4.75
C ALA A 248 -12.16 -10.29 -4.19
N ILE A 249 -11.93 -9.76 -2.97
CA ILE A 249 -12.84 -8.77 -2.36
C ILE A 249 -12.91 -7.49 -3.21
N GLN A 250 -11.75 -7.03 -3.69
CA GLN A 250 -11.69 -5.82 -4.50
C GLN A 250 -12.37 -6.00 -5.86
N LEU A 251 -12.34 -7.19 -6.45
CA LEU A 251 -13.04 -7.50 -7.69
C LEU A 251 -14.57 -7.50 -7.49
N LEU A 252 -15.07 -8.03 -6.39
CA LEU A 252 -16.48 -7.94 -6.04
C LEU A 252 -16.93 -6.49 -5.78
N MET A 253 -16.10 -5.70 -5.10
CA MET A 253 -16.34 -4.26 -4.93
C MET A 253 -16.37 -3.53 -6.28
N LEU A 254 -15.46 -3.87 -7.19
CA LEU A 254 -15.38 -3.28 -8.54
C LEU A 254 -16.62 -3.63 -9.36
N GLU A 255 -17.00 -4.90 -9.41
CA GLU A 255 -18.22 -5.36 -10.09
C GLU A 255 -19.44 -4.57 -9.62
N ARG A 256 -19.60 -4.45 -8.30
CA ARG A 256 -20.71 -3.69 -7.71
C ARG A 256 -20.62 -2.20 -7.99
N LEU A 257 -19.42 -1.63 -8.02
CA LEU A 257 -19.21 -0.21 -8.35
C LEU A 257 -19.63 0.08 -9.78
N VAL A 258 -19.15 -0.69 -10.76
CA VAL A 258 -19.47 -0.45 -12.18
C VAL A 258 -20.96 -0.68 -12.47
N GLU A 259 -21.59 -1.65 -11.81
CA GLU A 259 -23.04 -1.84 -11.86
C GLU A 259 -23.78 -0.58 -11.34
N TYR A 260 -23.37 -0.06 -10.18
CA TYR A 260 -23.94 1.17 -9.60
C TYR A 260 -23.77 2.39 -10.51
N LEU A 261 -22.65 2.48 -11.23
CA LEU A 261 -22.34 3.57 -12.14
C LEU A 261 -22.94 3.39 -13.54
N GLY A 262 -23.57 2.24 -13.82
CA GLY A 262 -24.12 1.90 -15.14
C GLY A 262 -23.03 1.75 -16.22
N VAL A 263 -21.86 1.19 -15.86
CA VAL A 263 -20.74 0.95 -16.77
C VAL A 263 -20.66 -0.55 -17.05
N PRO A 264 -20.43 -0.98 -18.30
CA PRO A 264 -20.17 -2.39 -18.61
C PRO A 264 -18.92 -2.90 -17.88
N LEU A 265 -19.04 -4.05 -17.21
CA LEU A 265 -17.92 -4.68 -16.50
C LEU A 265 -16.92 -5.29 -17.49
N LYS A 266 -15.65 -4.95 -17.37
CA LYS A 266 -14.55 -5.66 -18.01
C LYS A 266 -14.07 -6.79 -17.11
N THR A 267 -13.81 -7.95 -17.66
CA THR A 267 -13.35 -9.13 -16.92
C THR A 267 -11.96 -9.60 -17.33
N ASP A 268 -11.44 -9.09 -18.42
CA ASP A 268 -10.08 -9.35 -18.88
C ASP A 268 -9.17 -8.17 -18.53
N PHE A 269 -8.34 -8.37 -17.51
CA PHE A 269 -7.35 -7.42 -17.01
C PHE A 269 -5.94 -7.71 -17.55
N ALA A 270 -5.78 -8.53 -18.60
CA ALA A 270 -4.46 -8.86 -19.14
C ALA A 270 -3.67 -7.63 -19.60
N SER A 271 -4.35 -6.63 -20.12
CA SER A 271 -3.75 -5.36 -20.58
C SER A 271 -3.68 -4.27 -19.51
N MET A 272 -4.19 -4.51 -18.30
CA MET A 272 -4.15 -3.53 -17.22
C MET A 272 -2.70 -3.32 -16.74
N PRO A 273 -2.19 -2.08 -16.71
CA PRO A 273 -0.89 -1.78 -16.16
C PRO A 273 -0.82 -2.14 -14.66
N VAL A 274 0.13 -2.99 -14.27
CA VAL A 274 0.37 -3.29 -12.86
C VAL A 274 1.35 -2.27 -12.30
N PRO A 275 1.01 -1.59 -11.20
CA PRO A 275 1.93 -0.65 -10.58
C PRO A 275 3.23 -1.33 -10.14
N PRO A 276 4.39 -0.66 -10.27
CA PRO A 276 5.68 -1.24 -9.93
C PRO A 276 5.75 -1.86 -8.54
N GLY A 277 6.32 -3.07 -8.45
CA GLY A 277 6.51 -3.77 -7.18
C GLY A 277 5.23 -4.29 -6.52
N ARG A 278 4.18 -4.56 -7.30
CA ARG A 278 2.88 -5.09 -6.84
C ARG A 278 2.55 -6.39 -7.56
N SER A 279 3.35 -7.43 -7.28
CA SER A 279 3.28 -8.75 -7.93
C SER A 279 3.56 -8.71 -9.44
N SER A 280 4.41 -7.78 -9.87
CA SER A 280 4.82 -7.68 -11.27
C SER A 280 5.68 -8.88 -11.66
N TYR A 281 5.35 -9.54 -12.76
CA TYR A 281 6.15 -10.63 -13.32
C TYR A 281 7.20 -10.09 -14.28
N PHE A 282 8.42 -10.64 -14.20
CA PHE A 282 9.50 -10.40 -15.15
C PHE A 282 10.21 -11.71 -15.51
N PRO A 283 10.52 -11.95 -16.79
CA PRO A 283 11.50 -12.96 -17.17
C PRO A 283 12.86 -12.61 -16.58
N GLY A 284 13.50 -13.59 -15.97
CA GLY A 284 14.85 -13.47 -15.44
C GLY A 284 15.88 -14.20 -16.31
N LYS A 285 17.16 -13.85 -16.11
CA LYS A 285 18.29 -14.52 -16.79
C LYS A 285 18.21 -16.03 -16.58
N ASN A 286 18.66 -16.77 -17.58
CA ASN A 286 18.75 -18.25 -17.55
C ASN A 286 17.41 -18.96 -17.31
N GLY A 287 16.26 -18.34 -17.66
CA GLY A 287 14.94 -18.94 -17.49
C GLY A 287 14.28 -18.72 -16.14
N LEU A 288 14.91 -17.99 -15.24
CA LEU A 288 14.31 -17.60 -13.95
C LEU A 288 12.98 -16.86 -14.15
N LYS A 289 12.06 -17.07 -13.22
CA LYS A 289 10.79 -16.35 -13.16
C LYS A 289 10.81 -15.43 -11.95
N ILE A 290 10.63 -14.13 -12.15
CA ILE A 290 10.73 -13.12 -11.10
C ILE A 290 9.34 -12.54 -10.82
N ILE A 291 8.91 -12.57 -9.56
CA ILE A 291 7.69 -11.91 -9.08
C ILE A 291 8.13 -10.80 -8.12
N ASP A 292 7.95 -9.55 -8.54
CA ASP A 292 8.30 -8.38 -7.77
C ASP A 292 7.11 -7.86 -6.95
N SER A 293 7.17 -7.98 -5.63
CA SER A 293 6.26 -7.39 -4.65
C SER A 293 7.00 -6.51 -3.64
N SER A 294 8.13 -5.89 -4.06
CA SER A 294 9.06 -5.20 -3.17
C SER A 294 8.67 -3.74 -2.83
N TYR A 295 7.53 -3.23 -3.33
CA TYR A 295 7.14 -1.83 -3.08
C TYR A 295 6.83 -1.55 -1.60
N ASN A 296 6.01 -2.38 -0.96
CA ASN A 296 5.59 -2.26 0.44
C ASN A 296 6.12 -3.40 1.31
N ALA A 297 6.29 -3.08 2.61
CA ALA A 297 6.82 -4.00 3.61
C ALA A 297 6.01 -4.01 4.93
N HIS A 298 4.69 -3.75 4.88
CA HIS A 298 3.80 -3.95 6.04
C HIS A 298 3.35 -5.40 6.12
N LEU A 299 3.17 -5.95 7.33
CA LEU A 299 2.86 -7.37 7.54
C LEU A 299 1.62 -7.81 6.74
N ILE A 300 0.52 -7.06 6.76
CA ILE A 300 -0.70 -7.38 6.01
C ILE A 300 -0.42 -7.61 4.51
N SER A 301 0.48 -6.81 3.91
CA SER A 301 0.84 -6.99 2.50
C SER A 301 1.79 -8.17 2.28
N VAL A 302 2.52 -8.58 3.32
CA VAL A 302 3.37 -9.77 3.28
C VAL A 302 2.53 -11.03 3.41
N GLU A 303 1.56 -11.06 4.34
CA GLU A 303 0.58 -12.14 4.49
C GLU A 303 -0.11 -12.47 3.18
N SER A 304 -0.61 -11.43 2.50
CA SER A 304 -1.29 -11.54 1.20
C SER A 304 -0.39 -12.20 0.14
N ILE A 305 0.89 -11.81 0.06
CA ILE A 305 1.84 -12.41 -0.87
C ILE A 305 2.21 -13.85 -0.48
N LEU A 306 2.40 -14.14 0.80
CA LEU A 306 2.72 -15.49 1.25
C LEU A 306 1.53 -16.46 1.04
N GLU A 307 0.29 -15.99 1.21
CA GLU A 307 -0.90 -16.77 0.81
C GLU A 307 -0.91 -17.04 -0.71
N MET A 308 -0.56 -16.05 -1.52
CA MET A 308 -0.41 -16.25 -2.96
C MET A 308 0.67 -17.30 -3.27
N VAL A 309 1.85 -17.23 -2.62
CA VAL A 309 2.95 -18.19 -2.81
C VAL A 309 2.53 -19.61 -2.44
N LYS A 310 1.75 -19.78 -1.38
CA LYS A 310 1.19 -21.09 -1.00
C LYS A 310 0.34 -21.70 -2.12
N ASN A 311 -0.44 -20.88 -2.82
CA ASN A 311 -1.34 -21.31 -3.89
C ASN A 311 -0.68 -21.26 -5.30
N LEU A 312 0.54 -20.74 -5.40
CA LEU A 312 1.23 -20.53 -6.69
C LEU A 312 1.59 -21.87 -7.33
N HIS A 313 1.06 -22.10 -8.53
CA HIS A 313 1.43 -23.24 -9.36
C HIS A 313 2.81 -23.00 -10.01
N ALA A 314 3.86 -23.28 -9.23
CA ALA A 314 5.26 -23.21 -9.65
C ALA A 314 6.04 -24.33 -8.97
N GLY A 315 7.07 -24.86 -9.64
CA GLY A 315 7.92 -25.94 -9.13
C GLY A 315 8.79 -25.46 -7.95
N HIS A 316 9.85 -24.75 -8.25
CA HIS A 316 10.86 -24.30 -7.28
C HIS A 316 10.55 -22.87 -6.84
N LYS A 317 10.00 -22.69 -5.63
CA LYS A 317 9.62 -21.37 -5.07
C LYS A 317 10.68 -20.88 -4.08
N TRP A 318 11.35 -19.79 -4.43
CA TRP A 318 12.33 -19.13 -3.58
C TRP A 318 11.77 -17.79 -3.09
N LEU A 319 11.82 -17.56 -1.78
CA LEU A 319 11.41 -16.30 -1.17
C LEU A 319 12.62 -15.43 -0.84
N ILE A 320 12.66 -14.22 -1.36
CA ILE A 320 13.65 -13.19 -1.04
C ILE A 320 12.93 -12.09 -0.25
N ILE A 321 13.14 -12.10 1.07
CA ILE A 321 12.38 -11.28 2.02
C ILE A 321 13.27 -10.23 2.66
N GLY A 322 12.88 -8.96 2.51
CA GLY A 322 13.48 -7.83 3.23
C GLY A 322 12.80 -7.56 4.57
N ASP A 323 13.34 -6.60 5.33
CA ASP A 323 12.71 -6.17 6.59
C ASP A 323 11.31 -5.62 6.35
N ILE A 324 10.35 -5.96 7.21
CA ILE A 324 9.11 -5.22 7.36
C ILE A 324 9.37 -3.95 8.18
N VAL A 325 8.63 -2.88 7.91
CA VAL A 325 8.90 -1.54 8.45
C VAL A 325 7.65 -0.91 9.03
N ASP A 326 7.83 0.16 9.82
CA ASP A 326 6.76 0.96 10.45
C ASP A 326 5.90 0.21 11.47
N GLN A 327 6.48 -0.81 12.15
CA GLN A 327 5.81 -1.64 13.15
C GLN A 327 5.91 -1.06 14.58
N GLY A 328 6.75 -0.05 14.80
CA GLY A 328 6.92 0.56 16.11
C GLY A 328 7.36 -0.42 17.19
N SER A 329 6.64 -0.43 18.31
CA SER A 329 6.91 -1.33 19.44
C SER A 329 6.65 -2.81 19.15
N LEU A 330 5.91 -3.13 18.07
CA LEU A 330 5.58 -4.50 17.68
C LEU A 330 6.61 -5.13 16.74
N GLU A 331 7.74 -4.44 16.44
CA GLU A 331 8.73 -4.88 15.45
C GLU A 331 9.18 -6.34 15.63
N GLY A 332 9.51 -6.75 16.85
CA GLY A 332 9.95 -8.12 17.12
C GLY A 332 8.82 -9.15 16.94
N GLU A 333 7.64 -8.86 17.48
CA GLU A 333 6.46 -9.72 17.39
C GLU A 333 6.03 -9.94 15.93
N GLU A 334 5.99 -8.87 15.14
CA GLU A 334 5.62 -8.93 13.73
C GLU A 334 6.62 -9.73 12.88
N HIS A 335 7.93 -9.66 13.21
CA HIS A 335 8.95 -10.46 12.54
C HIS A 335 8.92 -11.95 12.97
N LEU A 336 8.43 -12.28 14.16
CA LEU A 336 8.15 -13.67 14.54
C LEU A 336 6.94 -14.22 13.77
N LYS A 337 5.86 -13.46 13.67
CA LYS A 337 4.69 -13.82 12.83
C LYS A 337 5.10 -14.01 11.36
N LEU A 338 5.98 -13.16 10.85
CA LEU A 338 6.54 -13.30 9.50
C LEU A 338 7.19 -14.69 9.32
N ALA A 339 7.94 -15.17 10.29
CA ALA A 339 8.56 -16.50 10.19
C ALA A 339 7.53 -17.63 10.10
N ASP A 340 6.48 -17.58 10.92
CA ASP A 340 5.40 -18.58 10.90
C ASP A 340 4.64 -18.56 9.56
N LEU A 341 4.40 -17.38 8.99
CA LEU A 341 3.78 -17.21 7.67
C LEU A 341 4.66 -17.75 6.53
N ILE A 342 5.97 -17.50 6.58
CA ILE A 342 6.93 -18.04 5.62
C ILE A 342 6.92 -19.58 5.68
N ALA A 343 6.95 -20.16 6.87
CA ALA A 343 6.90 -21.60 7.04
C ALA A 343 5.60 -22.20 6.46
N ALA A 344 4.46 -21.55 6.69
CA ALA A 344 3.17 -21.98 6.15
C ALA A 344 3.08 -21.89 4.62
N ALA A 345 3.88 -21.03 3.98
CA ALA A 345 3.95 -20.89 2.52
C ALA A 345 4.82 -22.00 1.86
N GLN A 346 5.58 -22.77 2.65
CA GLN A 346 6.41 -23.92 2.21
C GLN A 346 7.32 -23.57 1.01
N PRO A 347 8.17 -22.56 1.09
CA PRO A 347 9.16 -22.29 0.05
C PRO A 347 10.27 -23.33 0.10
N GLU A 348 10.91 -23.56 -1.03
CA GLU A 348 12.10 -24.43 -1.10
C GLU A 348 13.33 -23.73 -0.50
N MET A 349 13.48 -22.43 -0.73
CA MET A 349 14.58 -21.62 -0.21
C MET A 349 14.06 -20.28 0.30
N VAL A 350 14.65 -19.81 1.41
CA VAL A 350 14.39 -18.47 1.96
C VAL A 350 15.70 -17.68 2.06
N ILE A 351 15.71 -16.50 1.46
CA ILE A 351 16.82 -15.54 1.57
C ILE A 351 16.32 -14.30 2.29
N LEU A 352 16.86 -14.04 3.48
CA LEU A 352 16.51 -12.89 4.30
C LEU A 352 17.55 -11.78 4.14
N VAL A 353 17.09 -10.60 3.70
CA VAL A 353 17.94 -9.44 3.44
C VAL A 353 17.55 -8.31 4.38
N GLY A 354 18.24 -8.18 5.52
CA GLY A 354 17.95 -7.13 6.48
C GLY A 354 18.38 -7.46 7.90
N ARG A 355 18.43 -6.41 8.74
CA ARG A 355 18.83 -6.57 10.14
C ARG A 355 17.74 -7.23 10.96
N ARG A 356 16.49 -6.79 10.79
CA ARG A 356 15.35 -7.28 11.57
C ARG A 356 15.00 -8.73 11.22
N THR A 357 14.95 -9.05 9.93
CA THR A 357 14.75 -10.41 9.45
C THR A 357 15.85 -11.34 9.95
N LYS A 358 17.11 -10.88 10.01
CA LYS A 358 18.23 -11.65 10.58
C LYS A 358 18.07 -11.84 12.09
N GLU A 359 17.64 -10.81 12.83
CA GLU A 359 17.59 -10.79 14.29
C GLU A 359 16.38 -11.58 14.83
N TYR A 360 15.21 -11.43 14.23
CA TYR A 360 13.95 -11.98 14.73
C TYR A 360 13.42 -13.15 13.88
N THR A 361 13.39 -13.00 12.55
CA THR A 361 12.75 -13.98 11.66
C THR A 361 13.61 -15.23 11.47
N ALA A 362 14.91 -15.08 11.25
CA ALA A 362 15.80 -16.21 10.95
C ALA A 362 15.94 -17.22 12.11
N PRO A 363 16.04 -16.84 13.40
CA PRO A 363 16.05 -17.81 14.50
C PRO A 363 14.78 -18.65 14.51
N ARG A 364 13.62 -18.02 14.35
CA ARG A 364 12.32 -18.71 14.35
C ARG A 364 12.17 -19.69 13.18
N LEU A 365 12.62 -19.31 11.97
CA LEU A 365 12.63 -20.22 10.82
C LEU A 365 13.51 -21.45 11.03
N ARG A 366 14.67 -21.29 11.69
CA ARG A 366 15.53 -22.43 12.05
C ARG A 366 14.85 -23.38 13.05
N GLU A 367 14.13 -22.83 14.05
CA GLU A 367 13.33 -23.64 14.98
C GLU A 367 12.25 -24.43 14.23
N LEU A 368 11.68 -23.87 13.16
CA LEU A 368 10.68 -24.50 12.30
C LEU A 368 11.29 -25.45 11.24
N GLY A 369 12.63 -25.63 11.22
CA GLY A 369 13.31 -26.51 10.29
C GLY A 369 13.42 -25.99 8.85
N ILE A 370 13.24 -24.67 8.63
CA ILE A 370 13.31 -24.04 7.30
C ILE A 370 14.76 -23.62 7.00
N ASP A 371 15.31 -24.11 5.88
CA ASP A 371 16.64 -23.65 5.43
C ASP A 371 16.58 -22.20 5.00
N THR A 372 17.46 -21.40 5.58
CA THR A 372 17.46 -19.93 5.43
C THR A 372 18.84 -19.38 5.26
N ARG A 373 19.02 -18.51 4.28
CA ARG A 373 20.23 -17.69 4.11
C ARG A 373 19.93 -16.28 4.60
N THR A 374 20.85 -15.70 5.37
CA THR A 374 20.70 -14.33 5.90
C THR A 374 21.85 -13.45 5.48
N THR A 375 21.55 -12.21 5.05
CA THR A 375 22.59 -11.22 4.72
C THR A 375 22.09 -9.80 5.00
N LEU A 376 23.04 -8.89 5.25
CA LEU A 376 22.78 -7.45 5.28
C LEU A 376 23.17 -6.75 3.97
N ASP A 377 23.79 -7.51 3.06
CA ASP A 377 24.37 -7.00 1.83
C ASP A 377 23.63 -7.59 0.61
N PRO A 378 22.93 -6.75 -0.18
CA PRO A 378 22.26 -7.18 -1.40
C PRO A 378 23.17 -7.88 -2.42
N HIS A 379 24.48 -7.50 -2.50
CA HIS A 379 25.42 -8.16 -3.39
C HIS A 379 25.63 -9.65 -3.01
N LYS A 380 25.66 -9.96 -1.71
CA LYS A 380 25.80 -11.35 -1.25
C LYS A 380 24.54 -12.17 -1.53
N ALA A 381 23.35 -11.55 -1.43
CA ALA A 381 22.11 -12.20 -1.81
C ALA A 381 22.09 -12.49 -3.32
N LEU A 382 22.44 -11.51 -4.16
CA LEU A 382 22.54 -11.68 -5.61
C LEU A 382 23.50 -12.83 -5.96
N LYS A 383 24.75 -12.79 -5.45
CA LYS A 383 25.75 -13.83 -5.71
C LYS A 383 25.27 -15.22 -5.31
N PHE A 384 24.55 -15.33 -4.18
CA PHE A 384 24.00 -16.59 -3.75
C PHE A 384 22.93 -17.10 -4.74
N ILE A 385 22.01 -16.24 -5.19
CA ILE A 385 21.00 -16.58 -6.18
C ILE A 385 21.69 -17.07 -7.47
N GLU A 386 22.60 -16.27 -8.05
CA GLU A 386 23.30 -16.61 -9.30
C GLU A 386 24.09 -17.93 -9.22
N SER A 387 24.63 -18.27 -8.04
CA SER A 387 25.47 -19.48 -7.86
C SER A 387 24.64 -20.74 -7.55
N ASN A 388 23.37 -20.64 -7.20
CA ASN A 388 22.57 -21.77 -6.70
C ASN A 388 21.25 -21.96 -7.44
N THR A 389 20.95 -21.15 -8.45
CA THR A 389 19.78 -21.33 -9.32
C THR A 389 20.17 -22.02 -10.64
N SER A 390 19.24 -22.83 -11.15
CA SER A 390 19.40 -23.58 -12.40
C SER A 390 18.60 -23.02 -13.57
N GLY A 391 17.62 -22.11 -13.29
CA GLY A 391 16.76 -21.47 -14.28
C GLY A 391 15.29 -21.88 -14.21
N ASP A 392 14.93 -22.85 -13.40
CA ASP A 392 13.54 -23.28 -13.23
C ASP A 392 12.84 -22.61 -12.03
N GLU A 393 13.60 -21.85 -11.26
CA GLU A 393 13.13 -21.26 -10.01
C GLU A 393 12.21 -20.06 -10.28
N THR A 394 11.18 -19.95 -9.42
CA THR A 394 10.36 -18.75 -9.30
C THR A 394 10.81 -17.97 -8.07
N LEU A 395 11.42 -16.82 -8.30
CA LEU A 395 11.94 -15.92 -7.28
C LEU A 395 10.88 -14.89 -6.89
N ILE A 396 10.41 -14.92 -5.66
CA ILE A 396 9.40 -14.00 -5.15
C ILE A 396 10.06 -13.01 -4.19
N PHE A 397 10.04 -11.74 -4.55
CA PHE A 397 10.65 -10.65 -3.79
C PHE A 397 9.60 -9.88 -3.00
N LYS A 398 9.77 -9.76 -1.66
CA LYS A 398 8.88 -9.01 -0.79
C LYS A 398 9.64 -8.32 0.33
N GLY A 399 9.35 -7.04 0.57
CA GLY A 399 9.96 -6.29 1.67
C GLY A 399 10.82 -5.11 1.23
N SER A 400 11.57 -4.53 2.18
CA SER A 400 12.49 -3.42 1.96
C SER A 400 13.95 -3.90 1.72
N GLN A 401 14.94 -3.02 1.86
CA GLN A 401 16.39 -3.31 1.77
C GLN A 401 16.95 -3.48 0.34
N TYR A 402 16.45 -2.63 -0.59
CA TYR A 402 16.97 -2.55 -1.96
C TYR A 402 16.80 -3.84 -2.78
N LEU A 403 15.75 -4.60 -2.51
CA LEU A 403 15.44 -5.81 -3.27
C LEU A 403 15.24 -5.53 -4.76
N GLU A 404 14.72 -4.34 -5.11
CA GLU A 404 14.58 -3.88 -6.48
C GLU A 404 15.91 -3.80 -7.24
N TRP A 405 17.05 -3.62 -6.53
CA TRP A 405 18.36 -3.66 -7.15
C TRP A 405 18.77 -5.10 -7.48
N ILE A 406 18.48 -6.08 -6.62
CA ILE A 406 18.75 -7.49 -6.90
C ILE A 406 17.95 -7.93 -8.13
N ILE A 407 16.67 -7.56 -8.17
CA ILE A 407 15.80 -7.86 -9.32
C ILE A 407 16.39 -7.28 -10.61
N GLU A 408 16.83 -6.03 -10.58
CA GLU A 408 17.43 -5.33 -11.74
C GLU A 408 18.61 -6.10 -12.33
N GLN A 409 19.45 -6.71 -11.48
CA GLN A 409 20.62 -7.49 -11.93
C GLN A 409 20.22 -8.85 -12.55
N LEU A 410 19.06 -9.39 -12.17
CA LEU A 410 18.55 -10.70 -12.61
C LEU A 410 17.63 -10.63 -13.83
N LEU A 411 17.19 -9.44 -14.27
CA LEU A 411 16.31 -9.29 -15.42
C LEU A 411 16.92 -9.85 -16.71
N GLU A 412 16.13 -10.59 -17.50
CA GLU A 412 16.52 -11.02 -18.85
C GLU A 412 16.63 -9.82 -19.79
N ASN A 413 15.64 -8.92 -19.77
CA ASN A 413 15.68 -7.66 -20.51
C ASN A 413 16.02 -6.49 -19.55
N PRO A 414 17.20 -5.86 -19.67
CA PRO A 414 17.59 -4.72 -18.84
C PRO A 414 16.65 -3.50 -18.91
N GLU A 415 15.89 -3.32 -20.01
CA GLU A 415 14.95 -2.22 -20.18
C GLU A 415 13.78 -2.32 -19.19
N ASP A 416 13.44 -3.53 -18.73
CA ASP A 416 12.40 -3.75 -17.74
C ASP A 416 12.75 -3.14 -16.38
N ALA A 417 14.01 -2.77 -16.14
CA ALA A 417 14.42 -2.04 -14.96
C ALA A 417 13.63 -0.73 -14.75
N ALA A 418 13.16 -0.10 -15.84
CA ALA A 418 12.33 1.10 -15.76
C ALA A 418 10.96 0.85 -15.12
N LYS A 419 10.48 -0.40 -15.13
CA LYS A 419 9.20 -0.84 -14.57
C LYS A 419 9.29 -1.22 -13.08
N LEU A 420 10.51 -1.26 -12.50
CA LEU A 420 10.72 -1.56 -11.09
C LEU A 420 10.38 -0.36 -10.19
N PRO A 421 10.08 -0.55 -8.89
CA PRO A 421 9.80 0.55 -7.96
C PRO A 421 11.05 1.38 -7.66
N ARG A 422 10.85 2.57 -7.06
CA ARG A 422 11.92 3.46 -6.52
C ARG A 422 12.91 3.93 -7.59
N ARG A 423 12.40 4.35 -8.78
CA ARG A 423 13.20 4.92 -9.88
C ARG A 423 13.40 6.43 -9.79
N GLU A 424 12.78 7.10 -8.82
CA GLU A 424 12.98 8.54 -8.61
C GLU A 424 14.44 8.86 -8.22
N LYS A 425 14.94 10.03 -8.66
CA LYS A 425 16.34 10.49 -8.48
C LYS A 425 16.84 10.37 -7.03
N ALA A 426 15.97 10.58 -6.05
CA ALA A 426 16.34 10.50 -4.63
C ALA A 426 16.61 9.05 -4.19
N ALA A 427 15.82 8.08 -4.63
CA ALA A 427 16.01 6.66 -4.35
C ALA A 427 17.27 6.14 -5.03
N VAL A 428 17.47 6.47 -6.31
CA VAL A 428 18.69 6.10 -7.07
C VAL A 428 19.95 6.64 -6.38
N ARG A 429 19.95 7.91 -5.92
CA ARG A 429 21.06 8.48 -5.17
C ARG A 429 21.32 7.78 -3.83
N ARG A 430 20.28 7.37 -3.11
CA ARG A 430 20.46 6.60 -1.86
C ARG A 430 21.09 5.23 -2.13
N ARG A 431 20.67 4.58 -3.21
CA ARG A 431 21.19 3.29 -3.68
C ARG A 431 22.66 3.39 -4.06
N ALA A 432 23.02 4.39 -4.88
CA ALA A 432 24.40 4.64 -5.30
C ALA A 432 25.35 4.90 -4.12
N LYS A 433 24.90 5.59 -3.06
CA LYS A 433 25.71 5.79 -1.83
C LYS A 433 26.05 4.49 -1.10
N ARG A 434 25.37 3.39 -1.41
CA ARG A 434 25.62 2.05 -0.86
C ARG A 434 26.34 1.13 -1.85
N GLY A 435 26.84 1.67 -2.97
CA GLY A 435 27.53 0.90 -4.00
C GLY A 435 26.56 0.03 -4.86
N LEU A 436 25.25 0.26 -4.78
CA LEU A 436 24.23 -0.45 -5.54
C LEU A 436 23.88 0.37 -6.80
N VAL A 437 24.71 0.24 -7.83
CA VAL A 437 24.62 1.02 -9.09
C VAL A 437 24.17 0.10 -10.22
#